data_dc8eff4b2ad11c457bb483ef86a6c013
#
_entry.id   dc8eff4b2ad11c457bb483ef86a6c013
#
_cell.length_a   1.000
_cell.length_b   1.000
_cell.length_c   1.000
_cell.angle_alpha   90.00
_cell.angle_beta   90.00
_cell.angle_gamma   90.00
#
_symmetry.space_group_name_H-M   'P 1'
#
loop_
_entity.id
_entity.type
_entity.pdbx_description
1 polymer ?
#
loop_
_entity_poly.entity_id
_entity_poly.type
_entity_poly.pdbx_seq_one_letter_code
_entity_poly.pdbx_strand_id
1 'polypeptide(L)'
;METRLGQRSMAIIFGVAAGLGLVVLIALGSRGFHWFDSALIGYAVASIFALAAVTYKYTFWLMRPQTGRYFWRSWQLFLSLQNFKRYTTLIPLAILDLFTQQFIRRRAWYRWVTHQCIFWGVVISCLITFPLTFGWLRFTQPPN
;
A
#
# COMPACT_ATOMS: atom_id res chain seq x y z
N MET A 1 -18.44 -12.71 -22.47
CA MET A 1 -17.92 -13.63 -21.43
C MET A 1 -16.40 -13.68 -21.44
N GLU A 2 -15.76 -13.71 -22.59
CA GLU A 2 -14.29 -13.76 -22.76
C GLU A 2 -13.53 -12.58 -22.15
N THR A 3 -14.04 -11.35 -22.21
CA THR A 3 -13.37 -10.17 -21.65
C THR A 3 -13.19 -10.22 -20.12
N ARG A 4 -14.13 -10.85 -19.41
CA ARG A 4 -14.02 -10.98 -17.94
C ARG A 4 -13.04 -12.05 -17.52
N LEU A 5 -12.89 -13.11 -18.31
CA LEU A 5 -11.88 -14.16 -18.06
C LEU A 5 -10.47 -13.61 -18.27
N GLY A 6 -10.24 -12.85 -19.36
CA GLY A 6 -8.96 -12.19 -19.61
C GLY A 6 -8.58 -11.19 -18.50
N GLN A 7 -9.53 -10.40 -18.00
CA GLN A 7 -9.30 -9.47 -16.88
C GLN A 7 -8.90 -10.19 -15.58
N ARG A 8 -9.54 -11.33 -15.28
CA ARG A 8 -9.19 -12.14 -14.11
C ARG A 8 -7.79 -12.74 -14.22
N SER A 9 -7.47 -13.30 -15.38
CA SER A 9 -6.14 -13.91 -15.62
C SER A 9 -5.03 -12.87 -15.48
N MET A 10 -5.19 -11.68 -16.06
CA MET A 10 -4.24 -10.59 -15.92
C MET A 10 -4.10 -10.12 -14.46
N ALA A 11 -5.20 -9.96 -13.73
CA ALA A 11 -5.16 -9.58 -12.33
C ALA A 11 -4.43 -10.63 -11.47
N ILE A 12 -4.62 -11.93 -11.76
CA ILE A 12 -3.91 -13.02 -11.09
C ILE A 12 -2.40 -12.92 -11.38
N ILE A 13 -2.02 -12.74 -12.66
CA ILE A 13 -0.62 -12.63 -13.06
C ILE A 13 0.06 -11.46 -12.31
N PHE A 14 -0.56 -10.28 -12.29
CA PHE A 14 -0.01 -9.13 -11.57
C PHE A 14 0.05 -9.35 -10.05
N GLY A 15 -0.97 -10.00 -9.46
CA GLY A 15 -0.97 -10.34 -8.04
C GLY A 15 0.15 -11.31 -7.68
N VAL A 16 0.32 -12.37 -8.46
CA VAL A 16 1.40 -13.36 -8.27
C VAL A 16 2.77 -12.71 -8.49
N ALA A 17 2.93 -11.90 -9.52
CA ALA A 17 4.18 -11.21 -9.81
C ALA A 17 4.57 -10.25 -8.66
N ALA A 18 3.62 -9.53 -8.09
CA ALA A 18 3.86 -8.66 -6.94
C ALA A 18 4.27 -9.46 -5.69
N GLY A 19 3.60 -10.59 -5.42
CA GLY A 19 3.97 -11.49 -4.33
C GLY A 19 5.37 -12.06 -4.49
N LEU A 20 5.71 -12.57 -5.67
CA LEU A 20 7.05 -13.06 -5.98
C LEU A 20 8.11 -11.95 -5.90
N GLY A 21 7.80 -10.75 -6.37
CA GLY A 21 8.67 -9.59 -6.25
C GLY A 21 9.01 -9.28 -4.78
N LEU A 22 8.04 -9.37 -3.87
CA LEU A 22 8.29 -9.18 -2.46
C LEU A 22 9.15 -10.31 -1.87
N VAL A 23 8.95 -11.57 -2.28
CA VAL A 23 9.82 -12.68 -1.86
C VAL A 23 11.27 -12.41 -2.28
N VAL A 24 11.50 -11.97 -3.51
CA VAL A 24 12.84 -11.61 -4.00
C VAL A 24 13.43 -10.47 -3.18
N LEU A 25 12.65 -9.42 -2.88
CA LEU A 25 13.11 -8.30 -2.05
C LEU A 25 13.48 -8.75 -0.62
N ILE A 26 12.69 -9.64 -0.02
CA ILE A 26 12.99 -10.21 1.29
C ILE A 26 14.28 -11.05 1.22
N ALA A 27 14.44 -11.88 0.20
CA ALA A 27 15.64 -12.69 0.02
C ALA A 27 16.90 -11.85 -0.16
N LEU A 28 16.83 -10.78 -0.95
CA LEU A 28 17.92 -9.85 -1.16
C LEU A 28 18.25 -9.06 0.12
N GLY A 29 17.25 -8.55 0.82
CA GLY A 29 17.42 -7.79 2.06
C GLY A 29 17.96 -8.63 3.21
N SER A 30 17.60 -9.91 3.29
CA SER A 30 18.05 -10.87 4.29
C SER A 30 19.35 -11.61 3.93
N ARG A 31 20.03 -11.19 2.85
CA ARG A 31 21.22 -11.86 2.32
C ARG A 31 21.02 -13.38 2.14
N GLY A 32 19.99 -13.75 1.39
CA GLY A 32 19.64 -15.14 1.16
C GLY A 32 19.10 -15.86 2.40
N PHE A 33 18.28 -15.16 3.20
CA PHE A 33 17.67 -15.64 4.45
C PHE A 33 18.66 -15.92 5.62
N HIS A 34 19.93 -15.56 5.49
CA HIS A 34 20.91 -15.75 6.56
C HIS A 34 20.62 -14.91 7.81
N TRP A 35 20.02 -13.74 7.62
CA TRP A 35 19.65 -12.80 8.70
C TRP A 35 18.12 -12.76 8.93
N PHE A 36 17.44 -13.83 8.56
CA PHE A 36 15.99 -13.91 8.69
C PHE A 36 15.61 -14.69 9.94
N ASP A 37 15.04 -13.98 10.92
CA ASP A 37 14.56 -14.60 12.15
C ASP A 37 13.31 -15.46 11.86
N SER A 38 13.26 -16.67 12.41
CA SER A 38 12.14 -17.59 12.30
C SER A 38 10.82 -16.99 12.83
N ALA A 39 10.89 -16.09 13.80
CA ALA A 39 9.73 -15.35 14.31
C ALA A 39 9.07 -14.46 13.27
N LEU A 40 9.82 -14.03 12.24
CA LEU A 40 9.31 -13.18 11.16
C LEU A 40 8.64 -13.93 10.02
N ILE A 41 8.71 -15.26 9.97
CA ILE A 41 8.13 -16.08 8.90
C ILE A 41 6.65 -15.83 8.72
N GLY A 42 5.89 -15.86 9.81
CA GLY A 42 4.44 -15.61 9.78
C GLY A 42 4.11 -14.21 9.24
N TYR A 43 4.87 -13.21 9.66
CA TYR A 43 4.71 -11.83 9.19
C TYR A 43 5.05 -11.70 7.69
N ALA A 44 6.14 -12.32 7.24
CA ALA A 44 6.55 -12.31 5.83
C ALA A 44 5.49 -12.97 4.94
N VAL A 45 4.99 -14.16 5.32
CA VAL A 45 3.93 -14.86 4.58
C VAL A 45 2.65 -14.02 4.51
N ALA A 46 2.23 -13.44 5.64
CA ALA A 46 1.05 -12.57 5.68
C ALA A 46 1.22 -11.33 4.78
N SER A 47 2.41 -10.72 4.78
CA SER A 47 2.72 -9.55 3.94
C SER A 47 2.73 -9.87 2.46
N ILE A 48 3.29 -11.02 2.06
CA ILE A 48 3.31 -11.50 0.66
C ILE A 48 1.87 -11.73 0.19
N PHE A 49 1.07 -12.43 1.02
CA PHE A 49 -0.33 -12.70 0.68
C PHE A 49 -1.15 -11.41 0.59
N ALA A 50 -0.98 -10.48 1.53
CA ALA A 50 -1.66 -9.20 1.54
C ALA A 50 -1.33 -8.37 0.29
N LEU A 51 -0.04 -8.28 -0.08
CA LEU A 51 0.39 -7.55 -1.28
C LEU A 51 -0.19 -8.18 -2.55
N ALA A 52 -0.13 -9.50 -2.67
CA ALA A 52 -0.69 -10.22 -3.81
C ALA A 52 -2.21 -10.00 -3.93
N ALA A 53 -2.94 -10.08 -2.81
CA ALA A 53 -4.39 -9.89 -2.77
C ALA A 53 -4.81 -8.45 -3.10
N VAL A 54 -4.09 -7.46 -2.56
CA VAL A 54 -4.34 -6.03 -2.84
C VAL A 54 -4.06 -5.74 -4.30
N THR A 55 -2.92 -6.21 -4.84
CA THR A 55 -2.55 -6.01 -6.24
C THR A 55 -3.58 -6.67 -7.17
N TYR A 56 -4.02 -7.90 -6.88
CA TYR A 56 -5.08 -8.57 -7.62
C TYR A 56 -6.37 -7.74 -7.64
N LYS A 57 -6.86 -7.31 -6.48
CA LYS A 57 -8.10 -6.52 -6.37
C LYS A 57 -7.99 -5.19 -7.08
N TYR A 58 -6.86 -4.49 -6.91
CA TYR A 58 -6.63 -3.19 -7.52
C TYR A 58 -6.57 -3.29 -9.05
N THR A 59 -5.81 -4.26 -9.58
CA THR A 59 -5.70 -4.53 -11.02
C THR A 59 -7.05 -4.89 -11.61
N PHE A 60 -7.79 -5.81 -10.97
CA PHE A 60 -9.12 -6.20 -11.43
C PHE A 60 -10.11 -5.02 -11.45
N TRP A 61 -10.04 -4.14 -10.45
CA TRP A 61 -10.87 -2.94 -10.40
C TRP A 61 -10.47 -1.93 -11.48
N LEU A 62 -9.17 -1.75 -11.72
CA LEU A 62 -8.64 -0.82 -12.71
C LEU A 62 -8.95 -1.25 -14.15
N MET A 63 -9.02 -2.56 -14.41
CA MET A 63 -9.37 -3.11 -15.72
C MET A 63 -10.83 -2.96 -16.10
N ARG A 64 -11.70 -2.48 -15.21
CA ARG A 64 -13.07 -2.15 -15.56
C ARG A 64 -13.07 -0.95 -16.53
N PRO A 65 -13.81 -1.03 -17.67
CA PRO A 65 -13.74 0.00 -18.72
C PRO A 65 -14.03 1.42 -18.24
N GLN A 66 -14.94 1.56 -17.28
CA GLN A 66 -15.27 2.86 -16.71
C GLN A 66 -14.14 3.37 -15.81
N THR A 67 -13.64 2.55 -14.89
CA THR A 67 -12.61 2.91 -13.92
C THR A 67 -11.27 3.19 -14.60
N GLY A 68 -10.89 2.36 -15.56
CA GLY A 68 -9.65 2.54 -16.32
C GLY A 68 -9.60 3.87 -17.06
N ARG A 69 -10.69 4.26 -17.73
CA ARG A 69 -10.76 5.56 -18.41
C ARG A 69 -10.61 6.74 -17.46
N TYR A 70 -11.25 6.71 -16.31
CA TYR A 70 -11.13 7.76 -15.31
C TYR A 70 -9.74 7.81 -14.70
N PHE A 71 -9.13 6.66 -14.41
CA PHE A 71 -7.78 6.56 -13.90
C PHE A 71 -6.75 7.17 -14.86
N TRP A 72 -6.75 6.77 -16.13
CA TRP A 72 -5.81 7.31 -17.12
C TRP A 72 -6.01 8.79 -17.37
N ARG A 73 -7.26 9.25 -17.43
CA ARG A 73 -7.57 10.68 -17.58
C ARG A 73 -7.13 11.49 -16.35
N SER A 74 -7.32 10.96 -15.15
CA SER A 74 -6.84 11.60 -13.92
C SER A 74 -5.31 11.68 -13.90
N TRP A 75 -4.62 10.62 -14.35
CA TRP A 75 -3.19 10.59 -14.44
C TRP A 75 -2.63 11.59 -15.47
N GLN A 76 -3.24 11.67 -16.65
CA GLN A 76 -2.91 12.66 -17.66
C GLN A 76 -3.10 14.11 -17.15
N LEU A 77 -4.20 14.36 -16.45
CA LEU A 77 -4.46 15.66 -15.85
C LEU A 77 -3.45 15.98 -14.74
N PHE A 78 -3.07 14.98 -13.94
CA PHE A 78 -2.08 15.13 -12.87
C PHE A 78 -0.69 15.51 -13.42
N LEU A 79 -0.28 14.90 -14.53
CA LEU A 79 1.01 15.19 -15.19
C LEU A 79 0.96 16.47 -16.04
N SER A 80 -0.20 17.09 -16.24
CA SER A 80 -0.31 18.32 -17.02
C SER A 80 0.18 19.52 -16.22
N LEU A 81 1.26 20.15 -16.72
CA LEU A 81 1.88 21.35 -16.11
C LEU A 81 0.93 22.56 -16.03
N GLN A 82 -0.11 22.62 -16.88
CA GLN A 82 -1.10 23.69 -16.87
C GLN A 82 -1.89 23.76 -15.56
N ASN A 83 -2.01 22.65 -14.85
CA ASN A 83 -2.74 22.57 -13.59
C ASN A 83 -1.85 22.74 -12.34
N PHE A 84 -0.55 23.01 -12.51
CA PHE A 84 0.41 23.06 -11.40
C PHE A 84 0.00 24.06 -10.30
N LYS A 85 -0.45 25.25 -10.66
CA LYS A 85 -0.95 26.25 -9.70
C LYS A 85 -2.17 25.76 -8.90
N ARG A 86 -3.01 24.94 -9.52
CA ARG A 86 -4.20 24.36 -8.86
C ARG A 86 -3.81 23.23 -7.91
N TYR A 87 -2.74 22.51 -8.20
CA TYR A 87 -2.26 21.43 -7.34
C TYR A 87 -1.64 21.95 -6.05
N THR A 88 -0.93 23.10 -6.07
CA THR A 88 -0.38 23.69 -4.85
C THR A 88 -1.45 24.01 -3.82
N THR A 89 -2.68 24.32 -4.25
CA THR A 89 -3.81 24.55 -3.36
C THR A 89 -4.55 23.25 -3.00
N LEU A 90 -4.64 22.30 -3.91
CA LEU A 90 -5.40 21.06 -3.69
C LEU A 90 -4.61 19.99 -2.92
N ILE A 91 -3.27 19.95 -3.06
CA ILE A 91 -2.43 18.97 -2.37
C ILE A 91 -2.55 19.07 -0.85
N PRO A 92 -2.42 20.25 -0.20
CA PRO A 92 -2.57 20.33 1.25
C PRO A 92 -3.98 19.95 1.72
N LEU A 93 -5.02 20.26 0.94
CA LEU A 93 -6.39 19.84 1.25
C LEU A 93 -6.55 18.32 1.13
N ALA A 94 -5.96 17.72 0.10
CA ALA A 94 -5.97 16.27 -0.09
C ALA A 94 -5.19 15.54 1.02
N ILE A 95 -4.07 16.10 1.46
CA ILE A 95 -3.30 15.59 2.59
C ILE A 95 -4.13 15.68 3.88
N LEU A 96 -4.74 16.82 4.17
CA LEU A 96 -5.61 16.97 5.32
C LEU A 96 -6.79 15.99 5.28
N ASP A 97 -7.42 15.81 4.12
CA ASP A 97 -8.50 14.82 3.94
C ASP A 97 -8.01 13.38 4.11
N LEU A 98 -6.78 13.06 3.70
CA LEU A 98 -6.17 11.76 3.90
C LEU A 98 -5.96 11.46 5.40
N PHE A 99 -5.43 12.42 6.15
CA PHE A 99 -5.19 12.26 7.59
C PHE A 99 -6.47 12.31 8.42
N THR A 100 -7.40 13.20 8.10
CA THR A 100 -8.64 13.38 8.87
C THR A 100 -9.75 12.47 8.40
N GLN A 101 -9.70 11.97 7.15
CA GLN A 101 -10.72 11.10 6.53
C GLN A 101 -12.16 11.60 6.75
N GLN A 102 -12.36 12.92 6.63
CA GLN A 102 -13.63 13.57 6.92
C GLN A 102 -14.79 13.06 6.07
N PHE A 103 -14.52 12.59 4.86
CA PHE A 103 -15.53 12.00 3.98
C PHE A 103 -16.15 10.73 4.57
N ILE A 104 -15.41 9.94 5.36
CA ILE A 104 -15.92 8.76 6.08
C ILE A 104 -16.74 9.21 7.28
N ARG A 105 -16.25 10.21 8.03
CA ARG A 105 -16.93 10.77 9.20
C ARG A 105 -18.34 11.25 8.90
N ARG A 106 -18.53 11.90 7.73
CA ARG A 106 -19.85 12.40 7.29
C ARG A 106 -20.87 11.29 7.02
N ARG A 107 -20.42 10.06 6.74
CA ARG A 107 -21.30 8.93 6.45
C ARG A 107 -21.65 8.11 7.69
N ALA A 108 -20.64 7.82 8.55
CA ALA A 108 -20.83 7.08 9.78
C ALA A 108 -19.62 7.29 10.70
N TRP A 109 -19.85 7.87 11.86
CA TRP A 109 -18.76 8.23 12.77
C TRP A 109 -18.02 7.00 13.32
N TYR A 110 -18.72 5.90 13.63
CA TYR A 110 -18.09 4.67 14.11
C TYR A 110 -17.16 4.03 13.08
N ARG A 111 -17.51 4.07 11.79
CA ARG A 111 -16.62 3.63 10.70
C ARG A 111 -15.40 4.53 10.60
N TRP A 112 -15.58 5.83 10.79
CA TRP A 112 -14.46 6.77 10.80
C TRP A 112 -13.48 6.45 11.93
N VAL A 113 -13.94 6.19 13.16
CA VAL A 113 -13.07 5.81 14.28
C VAL A 113 -12.30 4.54 13.96
N THR A 114 -12.97 3.50 13.45
CA THR A 114 -12.30 2.25 13.05
C THR A 114 -11.21 2.48 12.00
N HIS A 115 -11.52 3.26 10.96
CA HIS A 115 -10.54 3.60 9.93
C HIS A 115 -9.37 4.43 10.47
N GLN A 116 -9.62 5.37 11.37
CA GLN A 116 -8.57 6.15 12.02
C GLN A 116 -7.65 5.27 12.86
N CYS A 117 -8.20 4.36 13.65
CA CYS A 117 -7.40 3.42 14.44
C CYS A 117 -6.50 2.55 13.55
N ILE A 118 -7.04 2.02 12.44
CA ILE A 118 -6.25 1.23 11.48
C ILE A 118 -5.17 2.09 10.82
N PHE A 119 -5.53 3.27 10.33
CA PHE A 119 -4.62 4.18 9.66
C PHE A 119 -3.45 4.57 10.56
N TRP A 120 -3.73 5.05 11.77
CA TRP A 120 -2.69 5.44 12.71
C TRP A 120 -1.88 4.25 13.21
N GLY A 121 -2.50 3.09 13.38
CA GLY A 121 -1.78 1.86 13.70
C GLY A 121 -0.74 1.51 12.64
N VAL A 122 -1.09 1.59 11.36
CA VAL A 122 -0.16 1.37 10.25
C VAL A 122 0.93 2.45 10.21
N VAL A 123 0.58 3.72 10.36
CA VAL A 123 1.55 4.83 10.37
C VAL A 123 2.58 4.65 11.49
N ILE A 124 2.13 4.37 12.71
CA ILE A 124 3.02 4.15 13.87
C ILE A 124 3.89 2.92 13.64
N SER A 125 3.31 1.83 13.14
CA SER A 125 4.07 0.62 12.79
C SER A 125 5.19 0.92 11.78
N CYS A 126 4.88 1.66 10.73
CA CYS A 126 5.88 2.09 9.75
C CYS A 126 6.95 2.99 10.38
N LEU A 127 6.56 3.97 11.20
CA LEU A 127 7.50 4.88 11.87
C LEU A 127 8.48 4.17 12.81
N ILE A 128 8.09 3.04 13.37
CA ILE A 128 8.96 2.21 14.21
C ILE A 128 9.80 1.27 13.35
N THR A 129 9.17 0.60 12.38
CA THR A 129 9.83 -0.44 11.58
C THR A 129 10.89 0.13 10.66
N PHE A 130 10.64 1.28 10.01
CA PHE A 130 11.62 1.88 9.09
C PHE A 130 12.96 2.22 9.78
N PRO A 131 12.98 2.98 10.91
CA PRO A 131 14.23 3.28 11.59
C PRO A 131 14.97 2.05 12.13
N LEU A 132 14.23 1.02 12.55
CA LEU A 132 14.81 -0.25 12.96
C LEU A 132 15.48 -0.99 11.79
N THR A 133 14.79 -1.04 10.64
CA THR A 133 15.29 -1.71 9.43
C THR A 133 16.56 -1.03 8.89
N PHE A 134 16.61 0.30 8.93
CA PHE A 134 17.80 1.07 8.52
C PHE A 134 18.87 1.20 9.60
N GLY A 135 18.68 0.60 10.77
CA GLY A 135 19.64 0.62 11.87
C GLY A 135 19.79 1.98 12.56
N TRP A 136 18.85 2.92 12.34
CA TRP A 136 18.84 4.23 13.02
C TRP A 136 18.44 4.13 14.48
N LEU A 137 17.61 3.13 14.81
CA LEU A 137 17.26 2.77 16.18
C LEU A 137 17.82 1.37 16.48
N ARG A 138 18.47 1.22 17.63
CA ARG A 138 18.92 -0.07 18.14
C ARG A 138 18.46 -0.21 19.59
N PHE A 139 17.83 -1.33 19.88
CA PHE A 139 17.53 -1.67 21.27
C PHE A 139 18.80 -2.26 21.90
N THR A 140 19.41 -1.55 22.83
CA THR A 140 20.50 -2.08 23.65
C THR A 140 19.88 -2.72 24.89
N GLN A 141 20.17 -4.00 25.10
CA GLN A 141 19.84 -4.64 26.39
C GLN A 141 20.76 -4.05 27.45
N PRO A 142 20.25 -3.70 28.65
CA PRO A 142 21.10 -3.29 29.75
C PRO A 142 22.07 -4.46 30.09
N PRO A 143 23.31 -4.19 30.41
CA PRO A 143 24.25 -5.23 30.86
C PRO A 143 23.71 -5.86 32.14
N ASN A 144 23.59 -7.20 32.16
CA ASN A 144 23.26 -7.98 33.36
C ASN A 144 24.41 -7.89 34.36
#